data_5fc48f10f95a49510a5f60ae82ad0ee1
#
_entry.id   5fc48f10f95a49510a5f60ae82ad0ee1
#
_cell.length_a   1.000
_cell.length_b   1.000
_cell.length_c   1.000
_cell.angle_alpha   90.00
_cell.angle_beta   90.00
_cell.angle_gamma   90.00
#
_symmetry.space_group_name_H-M   'P 1'
#
loop_
_entity.id
_entity.type
_entity.pdbx_description
1 polymer ?
#
loop_
_entity_poly.entity_id
_entity_poly.type
_entity_poly.pdbx_seq_one_letter_code
_entity_poly.pdbx_strand_id
1 'polypeptide(L)'
;MFLRNSKFAFRSLVATLLLALLLPLSLLGQRRGGGESVQVITSDTTLTSAQNIIRKIGLSNKVPVIQYVPVAPPKYWTTGMLTQLSFSQVSLTNWAAGGSGSIAMNGYVNAMRNYAKDNLYWENRVQVSYGFVQSFDQGYRKSEDKFILDSKAGYSTFKNFFFSAALNIKSQFSPGFTYNSKDEATRVSKFLSPGYVTFGIGIDYKPDKKWYSATFAPITLNTIIVTQKSLRTKYGNAEDEPVRVQVGAQLTGNVNYSLKNFKAVSQLILFSDYKHNPQNIKVTWDVMLAYKINRFLEATLRTNLIYDDDILIKDDNGDYAPRVQFKEVLGISFAYTIGEFKK
;
A
#
# COMPACT_ATOMS: atom_id res chain seq x y z
N MET A 1 -14.21 27.93 24.37
CA MET A 1 -12.89 28.35 23.88
C MET A 1 -11.90 27.20 23.65
N PHE A 2 -12.14 26.00 24.17
CA PHE A 2 -11.24 24.83 24.07
C PHE A 2 -11.35 24.00 22.77
N LEU A 3 -12.40 24.10 22.01
CA LEU A 3 -12.64 23.27 20.80
C LEU A 3 -12.02 23.83 19.50
N ARG A 4 -11.47 25.05 19.53
CA ARG A 4 -10.84 25.66 18.33
C ARG A 4 -9.40 25.23 18.15
N ASN A 5 -8.70 24.84 19.22
CA ASN A 5 -7.30 24.44 19.19
C ASN A 5 -7.07 22.96 18.81
N SER A 6 -8.08 22.08 19.00
CA SER A 6 -7.93 20.66 18.66
C SER A 6 -7.87 20.39 17.14
N LYS A 7 -8.57 21.20 16.34
CA LYS A 7 -8.55 21.09 14.87
C LYS A 7 -7.20 21.51 14.26
N PHE A 8 -6.54 22.47 14.91
CA PHE A 8 -5.23 22.95 14.46
C PHE A 8 -4.12 21.95 14.82
N ALA A 9 -4.17 21.39 16.04
CA ALA A 9 -3.22 20.40 16.54
C ALA A 9 -3.29 19.09 15.74
N PHE A 10 -4.49 18.62 15.38
CA PHE A 10 -4.65 17.40 14.59
C PHE A 10 -4.19 17.59 13.13
N ARG A 11 -4.48 18.73 12.51
CA ARG A 11 -3.98 19.06 11.16
C ARG A 11 -2.46 19.18 11.14
N SER A 12 -1.87 19.76 12.17
CA SER A 12 -0.43 19.86 12.34
C SER A 12 0.21 18.49 12.55
N LEU A 13 -0.40 17.62 13.37
CA LEU A 13 0.11 16.27 13.64
C LEU A 13 0.12 15.38 12.39
N VAL A 14 -0.96 15.39 11.61
CA VAL A 14 -1.06 14.63 10.35
C VAL A 14 -0.09 15.17 9.30
N ALA A 15 0.03 16.49 9.17
CA ALA A 15 0.98 17.11 8.25
C ALA A 15 2.44 16.83 8.67
N THR A 16 2.74 16.85 9.96
CA THR A 16 4.08 16.56 10.51
C THR A 16 4.44 15.09 10.34
N LEU A 17 3.48 14.16 10.53
CA LEU A 17 3.68 12.73 10.29
C LEU A 17 3.90 12.41 8.80
N LEU A 18 3.14 13.06 7.92
CA LEU A 18 3.33 12.94 6.47
C LEU A 18 4.66 13.55 6.01
N LEU A 19 5.06 14.69 6.56
CA LEU A 19 6.33 15.33 6.26
C LEU A 19 7.52 14.50 6.80
N ALA A 20 7.41 13.91 7.97
CA ALA A 20 8.44 13.05 8.54
C ALA A 20 8.66 11.75 7.74
N LEU A 21 7.61 11.25 7.05
CA LEU A 21 7.70 10.10 6.15
C LEU A 21 8.26 10.47 4.75
N LEU A 22 8.14 11.74 4.35
CA LEU A 22 8.61 12.25 3.05
C LEU A 22 9.99 12.88 3.11
N LEU A 23 10.51 13.22 4.30
CA LEU A 23 11.88 13.69 4.44
C LEU A 23 12.85 12.59 3.98
N PRO A 24 13.77 12.89 3.07
CA PRO A 24 14.83 11.96 2.75
C PRO A 24 15.66 11.76 4.02
N LEU A 25 15.62 10.55 4.56
CA LEU A 25 16.43 10.10 5.72
C LEU A 25 17.94 10.07 5.38
N SER A 26 18.41 10.97 4.53
CA SER A 26 19.82 11.24 4.30
C SER A 26 20.51 11.90 5.51
N LEU A 27 19.72 12.40 6.49
CA LEU A 27 20.23 13.09 7.68
C LEU A 27 20.35 12.22 8.93
N LEU A 28 19.85 10.99 8.94
CA LEU A 28 20.07 10.06 10.04
C LEU A 28 21.21 9.10 9.69
N GLY A 29 22.42 9.59 9.91
CA GLY A 29 23.60 8.80 10.27
C GLY A 29 24.00 7.73 9.28
N GLN A 30 24.75 8.07 8.26
CA GLN A 30 25.82 7.18 7.79
C GLN A 30 26.82 6.97 8.96
N ARG A 31 26.47 6.15 9.94
CA ARG A 31 27.50 5.48 10.72
C ARG A 31 28.12 4.44 9.79
N ARG A 32 29.30 4.75 9.27
CA ARG A 32 30.25 3.79 8.71
C ARG A 32 30.53 2.72 9.77
N GLY A 33 29.74 1.67 9.78
CA GLY A 33 30.07 0.38 10.37
C GLY A 33 30.54 -0.50 9.22
N GLY A 34 31.69 -0.20 8.64
CA GLY A 34 32.35 -1.06 7.69
C GLY A 34 32.97 -2.22 8.45
N GLY A 35 32.34 -3.38 8.44
CA GLY A 35 33.04 -4.64 8.68
C GLY A 35 33.86 -4.92 7.45
N GLU A 36 35.16 -4.64 7.52
CA GLU A 36 36.12 -5.01 6.48
C GLU A 36 36.28 -6.53 6.51
N SER A 37 35.83 -7.23 5.46
CA SER A 37 36.15 -8.64 5.28
C SER A 37 37.27 -8.79 4.25
N VAL A 38 38.32 -9.52 4.65
CA VAL A 38 39.44 -9.83 3.77
C VAL A 38 39.18 -11.16 3.08
N GLN A 39 39.08 -11.17 1.76
CA GLN A 39 39.09 -12.40 0.97
C GLN A 39 40.49 -12.67 0.45
N VAL A 40 40.98 -13.86 0.73
CA VAL A 40 42.26 -14.33 0.17
C VAL A 40 41.98 -14.94 -1.21
N ILE A 41 42.43 -14.28 -2.25
CA ILE A 41 42.33 -14.77 -3.63
C ILE A 41 43.76 -15.22 -4.02
N THR A 42 43.90 -16.50 -4.30
CA THR A 42 45.12 -17.01 -4.93
C THR A 42 44.99 -16.86 -6.44
N SER A 43 45.64 -15.87 -7.02
CA SER A 43 45.69 -15.70 -8.48
C SER A 43 47.15 -15.71 -8.98
N ASP A 44 47.38 -16.34 -10.13
CA ASP A 44 48.62 -16.20 -10.89
C ASP A 44 48.66 -14.81 -11.54
N THR A 45 48.92 -13.78 -10.73
CA THR A 45 49.05 -12.41 -11.22
C THR A 45 50.51 -12.08 -11.60
N THR A 46 50.67 -11.20 -12.55
CA THR A 46 51.93 -10.60 -12.97
C THR A 46 52.72 -10.15 -11.75
N LEU A 47 53.89 -10.74 -11.60
CA LEU A 47 54.76 -10.51 -10.45
C LEU A 47 55.15 -9.02 -10.32
N THR A 48 54.94 -8.46 -9.15
CA THR A 48 55.48 -7.14 -8.80
C THR A 48 56.97 -7.14 -8.78
N SER A 49 57.63 -5.97 -8.76
CA SER A 49 59.08 -5.86 -8.69
C SER A 49 59.70 -6.66 -7.54
N ALA A 50 59.03 -6.72 -6.38
CA ALA A 50 59.49 -7.52 -5.22
C ALA A 50 59.41 -9.04 -5.50
N GLN A 51 58.38 -9.52 -6.16
CA GLN A 51 58.22 -10.91 -6.58
C GLN A 51 59.28 -11.32 -7.62
N ASN A 52 59.63 -10.40 -8.51
CA ASN A 52 60.72 -10.61 -9.47
C ASN A 52 62.10 -10.76 -8.77
N ILE A 53 62.33 -10.01 -7.70
CA ILE A 53 63.55 -10.13 -6.88
C ILE A 53 63.57 -11.48 -6.15
N ILE A 54 62.44 -11.88 -5.51
CA ILE A 54 62.32 -13.18 -4.83
C ILE A 54 62.55 -14.34 -5.79
N ARG A 55 62.03 -14.24 -7.00
CA ARG A 55 62.27 -15.24 -8.06
C ARG A 55 63.73 -15.31 -8.47
N LYS A 56 64.43 -14.17 -8.57
CA LYS A 56 65.87 -14.11 -8.90
C LYS A 56 66.75 -14.74 -7.85
N ILE A 57 66.39 -14.77 -6.58
CA ILE A 57 67.09 -15.38 -5.48
C ILE A 57 66.67 -16.84 -5.18
N GLY A 58 65.82 -17.45 -6.05
CA GLY A 58 65.44 -18.86 -5.95
C GLY A 58 64.45 -19.20 -4.86
N LEU A 59 63.78 -18.21 -4.23
CA LEU A 59 62.71 -18.43 -3.27
C LEU A 59 61.39 -18.69 -3.96
N SER A 60 60.48 -19.38 -3.29
CA SER A 60 59.18 -19.82 -3.83
C SER A 60 58.41 -18.69 -4.52
N ASN A 61 57.97 -18.94 -5.75
CA ASN A 61 57.20 -18.00 -6.58
C ASN A 61 55.74 -17.83 -6.16
N LYS A 62 55.28 -18.57 -5.16
CA LYS A 62 53.88 -18.51 -4.69
C LYS A 62 53.78 -17.60 -3.47
N VAL A 63 53.81 -16.29 -3.69
CA VAL A 63 53.46 -15.34 -2.65
C VAL A 63 51.95 -15.08 -2.78
N PRO A 64 51.14 -15.42 -1.76
CA PRO A 64 49.73 -15.08 -1.80
C PRO A 64 49.59 -13.56 -1.79
N VAL A 65 48.99 -13.01 -2.85
CA VAL A 65 48.60 -11.59 -2.88
C VAL A 65 47.28 -11.48 -2.20
N ILE A 66 47.26 -10.89 -1.01
CA ILE A 66 46.02 -10.54 -0.33
C ILE A 66 45.48 -9.30 -1.02
N GLN A 67 44.46 -9.49 -1.88
CA GLN A 67 43.70 -8.37 -2.42
C GLN A 67 42.61 -8.00 -1.44
N TYR A 68 42.63 -6.75 -0.99
CA TYR A 68 41.51 -6.18 -0.27
C TYR A 68 40.36 -5.94 -1.26
N VAL A 69 39.32 -6.77 -1.19
CA VAL A 69 38.07 -6.55 -1.93
C VAL A 69 37.11 -5.83 -0.98
N PRO A 70 36.82 -4.56 -1.21
CA PRO A 70 35.85 -3.86 -0.39
C PRO A 70 34.48 -4.55 -0.52
N VAL A 71 34.01 -5.16 0.57
CA VAL A 71 32.65 -5.72 0.61
C VAL A 71 31.66 -4.56 0.70
N ALA A 72 30.75 -4.46 -0.27
CA ALA A 72 29.72 -3.44 -0.24
C ALA A 72 28.93 -3.54 1.08
N PRO A 73 28.69 -2.42 1.78
CA PRO A 73 27.94 -2.45 3.04
C PRO A 73 26.58 -3.10 2.83
N PRO A 74 26.10 -3.92 3.79
CA PRO A 74 24.84 -4.62 3.67
C PRO A 74 23.70 -3.63 3.46
N LYS A 75 22.87 -3.89 2.47
CA LYS A 75 21.72 -3.04 2.13
C LYS A 75 20.52 -3.46 2.96
N TYR A 76 20.28 -2.75 4.07
CA TYR A 76 19.13 -3.02 4.95
C TYR A 76 17.79 -2.47 4.43
N TRP A 77 17.83 -1.51 3.50
CA TRP A 77 16.65 -0.88 2.92
C TRP A 77 16.37 -1.39 1.52
N THR A 78 15.13 -1.75 1.26
CA THR A 78 14.60 -2.03 -0.08
C THR A 78 13.54 -1.00 -0.44
N THR A 79 13.54 -0.53 -1.68
CA THR A 79 12.61 0.47 -2.17
C THR A 79 12.02 0.02 -3.50
N GLY A 80 10.77 0.37 -3.75
CA GLY A 80 10.15 0.13 -5.03
C GLY A 80 9.01 1.12 -5.27
N MET A 81 8.73 1.39 -6.54
CA MET A 81 7.60 2.21 -6.97
C MET A 81 7.00 1.62 -8.25
N LEU A 82 5.70 1.51 -8.26
CA LEU A 82 4.88 1.17 -9.42
C LEU A 82 3.96 2.37 -9.70
N THR A 83 4.01 2.86 -10.92
CA THR A 83 3.10 3.90 -11.42
C THR A 83 2.34 3.35 -12.62
N GLN A 84 1.04 3.55 -12.64
CA GLN A 84 0.16 3.14 -13.73
C GLN A 84 -0.72 4.32 -14.15
N LEU A 85 -0.89 4.51 -15.44
CA LEU A 85 -1.80 5.48 -16.04
C LEU A 85 -2.66 4.75 -17.07
N SER A 86 -3.97 4.75 -16.83
CA SER A 86 -4.96 4.17 -17.73
C SER A 86 -5.75 5.28 -18.40
N PHE A 87 -6.00 5.13 -19.69
CA PHE A 87 -6.82 6.05 -20.48
C PHE A 87 -7.84 5.24 -21.27
N SER A 88 -9.06 5.75 -21.37
CA SER A 88 -10.12 5.18 -22.18
C SER A 88 -10.93 6.31 -22.82
N GLN A 89 -11.34 6.12 -24.08
CA GLN A 89 -12.18 7.06 -24.81
C GLN A 89 -13.28 6.30 -25.55
N VAL A 90 -14.49 6.85 -25.49
CA VAL A 90 -15.63 6.44 -26.29
C VAL A 90 -16.02 7.62 -27.17
N SER A 91 -16.05 7.41 -28.49
CA SER A 91 -16.50 8.41 -29.46
C SER A 91 -17.64 7.82 -30.30
N LEU A 92 -18.74 8.53 -30.39
CA LEU A 92 -19.94 8.11 -31.11
C LEU A 92 -20.27 9.17 -32.17
N THR A 93 -20.42 8.74 -33.41
CA THR A 93 -20.84 9.60 -34.53
C THR A 93 -21.99 8.91 -35.25
N ASN A 94 -23.16 9.56 -35.32
CA ASN A 94 -24.37 9.03 -35.96
C ASN A 94 -24.78 7.65 -35.43
N TRP A 95 -24.57 7.40 -34.14
CA TRP A 95 -24.86 6.13 -33.47
C TRP A 95 -26.32 6.02 -33.09
N ALA A 96 -27.11 5.23 -33.86
CA ALA A 96 -28.59 5.15 -33.70
C ALA A 96 -29.03 4.41 -32.42
N ALA A 97 -28.17 3.57 -31.82
CA ALA A 97 -28.50 2.78 -30.62
C ALA A 97 -28.45 3.58 -29.31
N GLY A 98 -28.11 4.89 -29.36
CA GLY A 98 -27.97 5.74 -28.18
C GLY A 98 -26.62 5.57 -27.50
N GLY A 99 -26.39 6.29 -26.42
CA GLY A 99 -25.14 6.36 -25.67
C GLY A 99 -24.50 7.73 -25.75
N SER A 100 -23.46 7.94 -24.94
CA SER A 100 -22.71 9.18 -24.87
C SER A 100 -21.22 8.94 -25.05
N GLY A 101 -20.56 9.87 -25.75
CA GLY A 101 -19.12 9.90 -25.81
C GLY A 101 -18.51 10.23 -24.44
N SER A 102 -17.38 9.65 -24.12
CA SER A 102 -16.72 9.89 -22.83
C SER A 102 -15.20 9.75 -22.91
N ILE A 103 -14.52 10.40 -21.99
CA ILE A 103 -13.08 10.23 -21.72
C ILE A 103 -12.94 9.80 -20.26
N ALA A 104 -12.19 8.73 -20.02
CA ALA A 104 -11.85 8.29 -18.67
C ALA A 104 -10.34 8.22 -18.49
N MET A 105 -9.87 8.66 -17.33
CA MET A 105 -8.47 8.57 -16.93
C MET A 105 -8.38 8.08 -15.51
N ASN A 106 -7.41 7.19 -15.23
CA ASN A 106 -7.11 6.70 -13.90
C ASN A 106 -5.59 6.64 -13.69
N GLY A 107 -5.12 7.27 -12.61
CA GLY A 107 -3.74 7.22 -12.15
C GLY A 107 -3.64 6.39 -10.87
N TYR A 108 -2.59 5.56 -10.78
CA TYR A 108 -2.27 4.77 -9.61
C TYR A 108 -0.78 4.82 -9.30
N VAL A 109 -0.45 5.07 -8.05
CA VAL A 109 0.93 5.01 -7.54
C VAL A 109 0.96 4.09 -6.33
N ASN A 110 1.94 3.20 -6.29
CA ASN A 110 2.22 2.32 -5.16
C ASN A 110 3.72 2.39 -4.89
N ALA A 111 4.10 3.01 -3.79
CA ALA A 111 5.48 3.15 -3.36
C ALA A 111 5.72 2.41 -2.06
N MET A 112 6.87 1.74 -1.94
CA MET A 112 7.26 1.04 -0.72
C MET A 112 8.69 1.35 -0.32
N ARG A 113 8.94 1.34 0.99
CA ARG A 113 10.27 1.42 1.57
C ARG A 113 10.33 0.53 2.80
N ASN A 114 11.07 -0.57 2.69
CA ASN A 114 11.13 -1.60 3.72
C ASN A 114 12.54 -1.69 4.29
N TYR A 115 12.62 -1.84 5.59
CA TYR A 115 13.85 -2.08 6.33
C TYR A 115 13.87 -3.51 6.85
N ALA A 116 15.00 -4.19 6.77
CA ALA A 116 15.22 -5.49 7.38
C ALA A 116 16.68 -5.60 7.84
N LYS A 117 16.85 -5.86 9.12
CA LYS A 117 18.17 -6.14 9.73
C LYS A 117 17.99 -7.08 10.91
N ASP A 118 18.76 -8.15 10.93
CA ASP A 118 18.75 -9.17 11.98
C ASP A 118 17.31 -9.68 12.23
N ASN A 119 16.78 -9.49 13.42
CA ASN A 119 15.44 -9.92 13.82
C ASN A 119 14.38 -8.85 13.60
N LEU A 120 14.73 -7.64 13.11
CA LEU A 120 13.82 -6.51 12.95
C LEU A 120 13.46 -6.31 11.48
N TYR A 121 12.17 -6.14 11.18
CA TYR A 121 11.71 -5.58 9.92
C TYR A 121 10.79 -4.38 10.15
N TRP A 122 10.74 -3.47 9.17
CA TRP A 122 9.80 -2.35 9.12
C TRP A 122 9.39 -2.11 7.68
N GLU A 123 8.12 -2.38 7.38
CA GLU A 123 7.53 -2.28 6.06
C GLU A 123 6.65 -1.03 5.98
N ASN A 124 6.88 -0.22 4.95
CA ASN A 124 6.10 0.99 4.71
C ASN A 124 5.61 0.99 3.25
N ARG A 125 4.34 1.34 3.05
CA ARG A 125 3.71 1.43 1.74
C ARG A 125 2.77 2.61 1.68
N VAL A 126 2.83 3.35 0.58
CA VAL A 126 1.86 4.39 0.23
C VAL A 126 1.20 4.01 -1.08
N GLN A 127 -0.12 4.03 -1.11
CA GLN A 127 -0.90 3.79 -2.31
C GLN A 127 -1.82 4.99 -2.55
N VAL A 128 -1.81 5.49 -3.77
CA VAL A 128 -2.67 6.60 -4.22
C VAL A 128 -3.34 6.18 -5.52
N SER A 129 -4.66 6.33 -5.59
CA SER A 129 -5.42 6.23 -6.82
C SER A 129 -6.26 7.48 -7.00
N TYR A 130 -6.31 7.98 -8.22
CA TYR A 130 -7.25 9.02 -8.59
C TYR A 130 -7.72 8.83 -10.03
N GLY A 131 -9.02 8.89 -10.24
CA GLY A 131 -9.60 8.69 -11.55
C GLY A 131 -10.90 9.45 -11.74
N PHE A 132 -11.19 9.74 -13.00
CA PHE A 132 -12.42 10.41 -13.41
C PHE A 132 -12.93 9.89 -14.76
N VAL A 133 -14.21 10.10 -14.97
CA VAL A 133 -14.88 9.95 -16.27
C VAL A 133 -15.53 11.30 -16.59
N GLN A 134 -15.23 11.83 -17.77
CA GLN A 134 -15.90 12.97 -18.37
C GLN A 134 -16.82 12.45 -19.45
N SER A 135 -18.12 12.41 -19.17
CA SER A 135 -19.15 12.14 -20.17
C SER A 135 -19.58 13.45 -20.84
N PHE A 136 -19.83 13.43 -22.14
CA PHE A 136 -20.12 14.68 -22.88
C PHE A 136 -21.54 15.19 -22.60
N ASP A 137 -22.43 14.32 -22.13
CA ASP A 137 -23.82 14.66 -21.74
C ASP A 137 -24.01 14.80 -20.21
N GLN A 138 -23.21 14.09 -19.39
CA GLN A 138 -23.40 14.03 -17.93
C GLN A 138 -22.28 14.74 -17.14
N GLY A 139 -21.29 15.31 -17.83
CA GLY A 139 -20.19 16.05 -17.22
C GLY A 139 -19.17 15.18 -16.49
N TYR A 140 -18.44 15.80 -15.56
CA TYR A 140 -17.35 15.20 -14.81
C TYR A 140 -17.86 14.36 -13.63
N ARG A 141 -17.41 13.12 -13.55
CA ARG A 141 -17.66 12.22 -12.42
C ARG A 141 -16.38 11.54 -11.94
N LYS A 142 -16.16 11.53 -10.64
CA LYS A 142 -15.04 10.82 -10.01
C LYS A 142 -15.28 9.32 -10.07
N SER A 143 -14.34 8.56 -10.60
CA SER A 143 -14.40 7.08 -10.70
C SER A 143 -13.54 6.38 -9.65
N GLU A 144 -12.42 7.00 -9.25
CA GLU A 144 -11.49 6.48 -8.25
C GLU A 144 -10.95 7.62 -7.40
N ASP A 145 -10.80 7.39 -6.11
CA ASP A 145 -10.16 8.33 -5.19
C ASP A 145 -9.79 7.58 -3.90
N LYS A 146 -8.53 7.27 -3.73
CA LYS A 146 -8.06 6.43 -2.63
C LYS A 146 -6.66 6.84 -2.21
N PHE A 147 -6.48 7.02 -0.93
CA PHE A 147 -5.19 7.18 -0.27
C PHE A 147 -5.07 6.13 0.82
N ILE A 148 -3.97 5.36 0.81
CA ILE A 148 -3.64 4.39 1.86
C ILE A 148 -2.19 4.57 2.25
N LEU A 149 -1.94 4.61 3.55
CA LEU A 149 -0.63 4.50 4.17
C LEU A 149 -0.63 3.27 5.07
N ASP A 150 0.28 2.34 4.80
CA ASP A 150 0.56 1.18 5.64
C ASP A 150 1.95 1.32 6.25
N SER A 151 2.07 1.04 7.54
CA SER A 151 3.35 0.95 8.24
C SER A 151 3.28 -0.22 9.22
N LYS A 152 4.18 -1.20 9.09
CA LYS A 152 4.21 -2.38 9.95
C LYS A 152 5.64 -2.70 10.36
N ALA A 153 5.88 -2.73 11.66
CA ALA A 153 7.13 -3.15 12.26
C ALA A 153 6.95 -4.51 12.96
N GLY A 154 7.98 -5.36 12.90
CA GLY A 154 7.94 -6.66 13.55
C GLY A 154 9.31 -7.14 13.99
N TYR A 155 9.32 -7.89 15.09
CA TYR A 155 10.50 -8.50 15.66
C TYR A 155 10.36 -10.04 15.66
N SER A 156 11.36 -10.73 15.11
CA SER A 156 11.37 -12.19 15.01
C SER A 156 11.46 -12.83 16.40
N THR A 157 10.55 -13.77 16.65
CA THR A 157 10.49 -14.53 17.91
C THR A 157 10.97 -15.97 17.73
N PHE A 158 10.47 -16.62 16.68
CA PHE A 158 10.90 -17.94 16.26
C PHE A 158 10.66 -18.07 14.74
N LYS A 159 11.13 -19.15 14.15
CA LYS A 159 11.12 -19.31 12.69
C LYS A 159 9.77 -18.93 12.07
N ASN A 160 9.79 -17.96 11.13
CA ASN A 160 8.64 -17.47 10.36
C ASN A 160 7.57 -16.70 11.16
N PHE A 161 7.73 -16.52 12.47
CA PHE A 161 6.80 -15.76 13.30
C PHE A 161 7.46 -14.51 13.89
N PHE A 162 6.70 -13.42 13.89
CA PHE A 162 7.14 -12.12 14.35
C PHE A 162 6.10 -11.49 15.25
N PHE A 163 6.47 -10.93 16.38
CA PHE A 163 5.63 -9.95 17.06
C PHE A 163 5.60 -8.68 16.23
N SER A 164 4.41 -8.16 15.96
CA SER A 164 4.26 -7.01 15.06
C SER A 164 3.27 -5.99 15.58
N ALA A 165 3.54 -4.72 15.21
CA ALA A 165 2.61 -3.60 15.33
C ALA A 165 2.39 -3.03 13.93
N ALA A 166 1.13 -2.78 13.58
CA ALA A 166 0.72 -2.30 12.28
C ALA A 166 -0.15 -1.05 12.40
N LEU A 167 0.10 -0.06 11.56
CA LEU A 167 -0.70 1.15 11.38
C LEU A 167 -1.18 1.20 9.94
N ASN A 168 -2.49 1.35 9.73
CA ASN A 168 -3.09 1.63 8.44
C ASN A 168 -3.88 2.92 8.52
N ILE A 169 -3.68 3.80 7.54
CA ILE A 169 -4.47 5.04 7.39
C ILE A 169 -5.06 5.03 5.98
N LYS A 170 -6.39 5.18 5.88
CA LYS A 170 -7.11 5.16 4.62
C LYS A 170 -8.09 6.34 4.56
N SER A 171 -8.12 7.03 3.43
CA SER A 171 -9.09 8.09 3.13
C SER A 171 -9.18 8.35 1.63
N GLN A 172 -9.88 9.39 1.25
CA GLN A 172 -9.96 9.97 -0.09
C GLN A 172 -9.60 11.46 -0.06
N PHE A 173 -9.23 12.03 -1.22
CA PHE A 173 -8.80 13.42 -1.34
C PHE A 173 -9.96 14.39 -1.57
N SER A 174 -10.91 14.03 -2.44
CA SER A 174 -11.94 14.92 -2.96
C SER A 174 -13.36 14.45 -2.60
N PRO A 175 -14.36 15.33 -2.66
CA PRO A 175 -15.76 14.94 -2.47
C PRO A 175 -16.18 13.87 -3.48
N GLY A 176 -16.97 12.90 -3.02
CA GLY A 176 -17.64 11.91 -3.85
C GLY A 176 -19.13 12.13 -3.85
N PHE A 177 -19.77 11.83 -4.98
CA PHE A 177 -21.19 12.02 -5.17
C PHE A 177 -21.82 10.75 -5.78
N THR A 178 -23.06 10.48 -5.41
CA THR A 178 -23.97 9.62 -6.16
C THR A 178 -24.97 10.50 -6.89
N TYR A 179 -25.47 10.00 -8.02
CA TYR A 179 -26.41 10.73 -8.88
C TYR A 179 -27.68 9.90 -9.00
N ASN A 180 -28.82 10.55 -8.87
CA ASN A 180 -30.12 9.91 -9.10
C ASN A 180 -30.48 9.94 -10.60
N SER A 181 -31.66 9.41 -10.96
CA SER A 181 -32.16 9.39 -12.34
C SER A 181 -32.39 10.78 -12.95
N LYS A 182 -32.45 11.83 -12.12
CA LYS A 182 -32.61 13.24 -12.55
C LYS A 182 -31.24 13.98 -12.56
N ASP A 183 -30.14 13.26 -12.43
CA ASP A 183 -28.78 13.79 -12.33
C ASP A 183 -28.53 14.70 -11.12
N GLU A 184 -29.37 14.62 -10.09
CA GLU A 184 -29.17 15.35 -8.84
C GLU A 184 -28.07 14.71 -8.02
N ALA A 185 -27.00 15.49 -7.69
CA ALA A 185 -25.82 15.03 -6.99
C ALA A 185 -26.04 15.00 -5.48
N THR A 186 -25.92 13.83 -4.86
CA THR A 186 -25.89 13.68 -3.40
C THR A 186 -24.46 13.35 -2.95
N ARG A 187 -23.92 14.18 -2.06
CA ARG A 187 -22.57 13.94 -1.51
C ARG A 187 -22.57 12.69 -0.65
N VAL A 188 -21.62 11.79 -0.93
CA VAL A 188 -21.46 10.53 -0.19
C VAL A 188 -20.13 10.39 0.51
N SER A 189 -19.13 11.19 0.14
CA SER A 189 -17.82 11.19 0.80
C SER A 189 -17.09 12.53 0.63
N LYS A 190 -16.05 12.74 1.44
CA LYS A 190 -15.12 13.89 1.42
C LYS A 190 -13.82 13.50 2.11
N PHE A 191 -12.77 14.30 2.03
CA PHE A 191 -11.54 14.08 2.81
C PHE A 191 -11.86 13.87 4.30
N LEU A 192 -11.37 12.76 4.87
CA LEU A 192 -11.71 12.27 6.21
C LEU A 192 -13.23 12.18 6.50
N SER A 193 -13.99 11.78 5.48
CA SER A 193 -15.44 11.48 5.60
C SER A 193 -15.83 10.41 4.56
N PRO A 194 -15.49 9.10 4.84
CA PRO A 194 -14.77 8.58 6.00
C PRO A 194 -13.26 8.67 5.89
N GLY A 195 -12.58 8.77 7.03
CA GLY A 195 -11.18 8.41 7.22
C GLY A 195 -11.11 7.24 8.17
N TYR A 196 -10.20 6.30 7.94
CA TYR A 196 -9.97 5.14 8.80
C TYR A 196 -8.53 5.17 9.29
N VAL A 197 -8.34 4.98 10.58
CA VAL A 197 -7.03 4.78 11.20
C VAL A 197 -7.09 3.50 12.01
N THR A 198 -6.39 2.47 11.55
CA THR A 198 -6.34 1.17 12.22
C THR A 198 -4.96 0.95 12.80
N PHE A 199 -4.89 0.65 14.09
CA PHE A 199 -3.66 0.27 14.78
C PHE A 199 -3.85 -1.10 15.42
N GLY A 200 -2.97 -2.06 15.13
CA GLY A 200 -3.06 -3.42 15.63
C GLY A 200 -1.73 -3.93 16.16
N ILE A 201 -1.78 -4.73 17.22
CA ILE A 201 -0.63 -5.45 17.77
C ILE A 201 -0.95 -6.94 17.72
N GLY A 202 -0.02 -7.75 17.22
CA GLY A 202 -0.25 -9.17 17.04
C GLY A 202 0.96 -9.97 16.58
N ILE A 203 0.66 -11.08 15.92
CA ILE A 203 1.64 -12.04 15.41
C ILE A 203 1.53 -12.08 13.89
N ASP A 204 2.68 -11.94 13.24
CA ASP A 204 2.85 -12.04 11.80
C ASP A 204 3.48 -13.39 11.46
N TYR A 205 2.88 -14.13 10.54
CA TYR A 205 3.44 -15.33 9.96
C TYR A 205 3.94 -15.03 8.55
N LYS A 206 5.25 -15.15 8.34
CA LYS A 206 5.92 -14.92 7.05
C LYS A 206 6.75 -16.16 6.70
N PRO A 207 6.22 -17.09 5.90
CA PRO A 207 6.94 -18.30 5.52
C PRO A 207 8.13 -18.00 4.61
N ASP A 208 9.06 -18.96 4.51
CA ASP A 208 10.22 -18.87 3.61
C ASP A 208 9.81 -18.65 2.14
N LYS A 209 8.65 -19.20 1.74
CA LYS A 209 8.01 -18.92 0.47
C LYS A 209 7.30 -17.56 0.53
N LYS A 210 7.98 -16.50 0.19
CA LYS A 210 7.58 -15.09 0.36
C LYS A 210 6.34 -14.63 -0.42
N TRP A 211 5.56 -15.53 -1.04
CA TRP A 211 4.40 -15.15 -1.83
C TRP A 211 3.10 -14.98 -1.03
N TYR A 212 3.08 -15.41 0.24
CA TYR A 212 1.94 -15.18 1.15
C TYR A 212 2.41 -14.83 2.55
N SER A 213 1.55 -14.18 3.32
CA SER A 213 1.71 -13.92 4.75
C SER A 213 0.36 -13.79 5.43
N ALA A 214 0.33 -14.02 6.72
CA ALA A 214 -0.86 -13.83 7.54
C ALA A 214 -0.50 -13.08 8.83
N THR A 215 -1.37 -12.16 9.26
CA THR A 215 -1.20 -11.39 10.50
C THR A 215 -2.46 -11.57 11.34
N PHE A 216 -2.32 -12.02 12.57
CA PHE A 216 -3.40 -12.03 13.54
C PHE A 216 -3.11 -11.00 14.64
N ALA A 217 -3.95 -9.97 14.71
CA ALA A 217 -3.86 -8.89 15.69
C ALA A 217 -5.07 -8.96 16.64
N PRO A 218 -4.94 -9.63 17.80
CA PRO A 218 -6.04 -9.75 18.78
C PRO A 218 -6.38 -8.42 19.45
N ILE A 219 -5.48 -7.45 19.41
CA ILE A 219 -5.72 -6.08 19.92
C ILE A 219 -5.59 -5.14 18.74
N THR A 220 -6.75 -4.73 18.21
CA THR A 220 -6.85 -3.79 17.09
C THR A 220 -7.79 -2.65 17.45
N LEU A 221 -7.31 -1.44 17.29
CA LEU A 221 -8.08 -0.19 17.38
C LEU A 221 -8.42 0.26 15.97
N ASN A 222 -9.70 0.33 15.64
CA ASN A 222 -10.19 0.84 14.37
C ASN A 222 -10.93 2.16 14.62
N THR A 223 -10.35 3.27 14.17
CA THR A 223 -10.90 4.62 14.37
C THR A 223 -11.50 5.11 13.07
N ILE A 224 -12.80 5.39 13.08
CA ILE A 224 -13.56 5.90 11.97
C ILE A 224 -13.79 7.40 12.17
N ILE A 225 -13.28 8.21 11.25
CA ILE A 225 -13.33 9.68 11.30
C ILE A 225 -14.31 10.16 10.21
N VAL A 226 -15.34 10.90 10.61
CA VAL A 226 -16.31 11.49 9.69
C VAL A 226 -16.47 12.97 10.02
N THR A 227 -15.67 13.82 9.38
CA THR A 227 -15.64 15.26 9.63
C THR A 227 -16.93 15.97 9.16
N GLN A 228 -17.57 15.45 8.12
CA GLN A 228 -18.80 15.98 7.55
C GLN A 228 -20.03 15.47 8.34
N LYS A 229 -20.74 16.38 9.02
CA LYS A 229 -21.87 16.03 9.89
C LYS A 229 -22.95 15.19 9.17
N SER A 230 -23.34 15.59 7.96
CA SER A 230 -24.39 14.91 7.18
C SER A 230 -24.01 13.49 6.70
N LEU A 231 -22.76 13.04 6.89
CA LEU A 231 -22.31 11.72 6.50
C LEU A 231 -22.06 10.79 7.70
N ARG A 232 -22.14 11.28 8.94
CA ARG A 232 -21.77 10.52 10.14
C ARG A 232 -22.61 9.26 10.29
N THR A 233 -23.92 9.40 10.28
CA THR A 233 -24.86 8.27 10.43
C THR A 233 -24.69 7.22 9.32
N LYS A 234 -24.39 7.67 8.10
CA LYS A 234 -24.11 6.76 6.97
C LYS A 234 -22.92 5.82 7.22
N TYR A 235 -21.91 6.29 7.99
CA TYR A 235 -20.71 5.53 8.32
C TYR A 235 -20.71 4.99 9.76
N GLY A 236 -21.91 4.95 10.39
CA GLY A 236 -22.10 4.37 11.72
C GLY A 236 -21.63 5.24 12.88
N ASN A 237 -21.30 6.51 12.64
CA ASN A 237 -21.00 7.47 13.71
C ASN A 237 -22.29 8.13 14.20
N ALA A 238 -22.37 8.50 15.49
CA ALA A 238 -23.47 9.33 15.97
C ALA A 238 -23.44 10.73 15.32
N GLU A 239 -24.59 11.43 15.28
CA GLU A 239 -24.69 12.73 14.58
C GLU A 239 -23.73 13.79 15.10
N ASP A 240 -23.46 13.80 16.40
CA ASP A 240 -22.60 14.75 17.11
C ASP A 240 -21.16 14.28 17.23
N GLU A 241 -20.86 12.97 16.99
CA GLU A 241 -19.55 12.38 17.14
C GLU A 241 -18.81 12.23 15.79
N PRO A 242 -17.79 13.06 15.53
CA PRO A 242 -17.00 12.95 14.31
C PRO A 242 -16.03 11.77 14.30
N VAL A 243 -15.77 11.13 15.45
CA VAL A 243 -14.80 10.05 15.63
C VAL A 243 -15.45 8.91 16.41
N ARG A 244 -15.43 7.72 15.84
CA ARG A 244 -15.85 6.47 16.48
C ARG A 244 -14.66 5.53 16.59
N VAL A 245 -14.46 4.90 17.75
CA VAL A 245 -13.39 3.93 17.99
C VAL A 245 -13.98 2.57 18.27
N GLN A 246 -13.51 1.57 17.54
CA GLN A 246 -13.82 0.15 17.71
C GLN A 246 -12.60 -0.58 18.22
N VAL A 247 -12.80 -1.52 19.13
CA VAL A 247 -11.75 -2.38 19.70
C VAL A 247 -12.09 -3.81 19.37
N GLY A 248 -11.17 -4.51 18.70
CA GLY A 248 -11.49 -5.85 18.23
C GLY A 248 -10.27 -6.68 17.87
N ALA A 249 -10.52 -7.80 17.19
CA ALA A 249 -9.50 -8.64 16.56
C ALA A 249 -9.50 -8.45 15.05
N GLN A 250 -8.31 -8.48 14.45
CA GLN A 250 -8.13 -8.44 13.02
C GLN A 250 -7.29 -9.63 12.53
N LEU A 251 -7.74 -10.27 11.47
CA LEU A 251 -6.97 -11.24 10.69
C LEU A 251 -6.73 -10.67 9.30
N THR A 252 -5.47 -10.61 8.89
CA THR A 252 -5.08 -10.13 7.56
C THR A 252 -4.32 -11.22 6.82
N GLY A 253 -4.79 -11.62 5.65
CA GLY A 253 -4.10 -12.50 4.71
C GLY A 253 -3.59 -11.72 3.52
N ASN A 254 -2.32 -11.92 3.13
CA ASN A 254 -1.74 -11.29 1.96
C ASN A 254 -1.18 -12.36 1.02
N VAL A 255 -1.40 -12.18 -0.27
CA VAL A 255 -0.82 -12.96 -1.36
C VAL A 255 -0.14 -12.01 -2.34
N ASN A 256 1.10 -12.30 -2.72
CA ASN A 256 1.83 -11.58 -3.76
C ASN A 256 2.59 -12.60 -4.63
N TYR A 257 1.88 -13.10 -5.62
CA TYR A 257 2.38 -14.15 -6.49
C TYR A 257 2.73 -13.59 -7.86
N SER A 258 3.91 -13.95 -8.38
CA SER A 258 4.37 -13.52 -9.69
C SER A 258 4.91 -14.72 -10.45
N LEU A 259 4.46 -14.90 -11.71
CA LEU A 259 4.90 -15.95 -12.61
C LEU A 259 5.04 -15.37 -14.02
N LYS A 260 6.28 -15.27 -14.52
CA LYS A 260 6.57 -14.69 -15.85
C LYS A 260 5.88 -13.33 -16.03
N ASN A 261 4.87 -13.29 -16.89
CA ASN A 261 4.11 -12.07 -17.22
C ASN A 261 2.88 -11.86 -16.33
N PHE A 262 2.54 -12.82 -15.47
CA PHE A 262 1.36 -12.76 -14.63
C PHE A 262 1.72 -12.37 -13.18
N LYS A 263 0.94 -11.48 -12.59
CA LYS A 263 1.05 -11.08 -11.19
C LYS A 263 -0.33 -11.08 -10.54
N ALA A 264 -0.41 -11.70 -9.37
CA ALA A 264 -1.58 -11.68 -8.52
C ALA A 264 -1.22 -11.09 -7.15
N VAL A 265 -1.94 -10.05 -6.75
CA VAL A 265 -1.83 -9.46 -5.41
C VAL A 265 -3.20 -9.52 -4.78
N SER A 266 -3.30 -10.08 -3.58
CA SER A 266 -4.56 -10.12 -2.83
C SER A 266 -4.32 -9.78 -1.38
N GLN A 267 -5.24 -9.00 -0.80
CA GLN A 267 -5.29 -8.71 0.63
C GLN A 267 -6.71 -8.94 1.14
N LEU A 268 -6.86 -9.87 2.08
CA LEU A 268 -8.09 -10.12 2.80
C LEU A 268 -7.93 -9.62 4.23
N ILE A 269 -8.84 -8.75 4.69
CA ILE A 269 -8.89 -8.24 6.06
C ILE A 269 -10.24 -8.64 6.64
N LEU A 270 -10.20 -9.34 7.76
CA LEU A 270 -11.35 -9.71 8.59
C LEU A 270 -11.22 -8.98 9.92
N PHE A 271 -12.26 -8.28 10.33
CA PHE A 271 -12.30 -7.56 11.62
C PHE A 271 -13.56 -7.89 12.38
N SER A 272 -13.43 -8.19 13.67
CA SER A 272 -14.54 -8.41 14.61
C SER A 272 -14.45 -7.39 15.73
N ASP A 273 -15.52 -6.60 15.94
CA ASP A 273 -15.63 -5.64 17.04
C ASP A 273 -16.02 -6.37 18.33
N TYR A 274 -15.22 -6.27 19.37
CA TYR A 274 -15.48 -6.93 20.67
C TYR A 274 -16.69 -6.38 21.40
N LYS A 275 -17.07 -5.13 21.13
CA LYS A 275 -18.14 -4.44 21.84
C LYS A 275 -19.49 -4.50 21.14
N HIS A 276 -19.49 -4.55 19.80
CA HIS A 276 -20.68 -4.49 18.99
C HIS A 276 -20.74 -5.66 18.02
N ASN A 277 -21.67 -6.58 18.27
CA ASN A 277 -21.93 -7.74 17.40
C ASN A 277 -20.66 -8.52 17.01
N PRO A 278 -19.88 -9.07 17.96
CA PRO A 278 -18.61 -9.73 17.67
C PRO A 278 -18.73 -10.92 16.71
N GLN A 279 -19.92 -11.49 16.56
CA GLN A 279 -20.24 -12.53 15.57
C GLN A 279 -20.31 -11.99 14.12
N ASN A 280 -20.50 -10.69 13.93
CA ASN A 280 -20.55 -10.07 12.61
C ASN A 280 -19.11 -9.69 12.19
N ILE A 281 -18.57 -10.43 11.22
CA ILE A 281 -17.23 -10.18 10.73
C ILE A 281 -17.29 -9.16 9.59
N LYS A 282 -16.61 -8.02 9.76
CA LYS A 282 -16.38 -7.06 8.69
C LYS A 282 -15.32 -7.58 7.75
N VAL A 283 -15.56 -7.51 6.45
CA VAL A 283 -14.71 -8.06 5.41
C VAL A 283 -14.26 -6.94 4.48
N THR A 284 -12.96 -6.86 4.23
CA THR A 284 -12.40 -6.09 3.11
C THR A 284 -11.48 -7.01 2.31
N TRP A 285 -11.77 -7.17 1.03
CA TRP A 285 -11.00 -8.04 0.16
C TRP A 285 -10.62 -7.31 -1.13
N ASP A 286 -9.35 -7.00 -1.26
CA ASP A 286 -8.75 -6.39 -2.44
C ASP A 286 -8.02 -7.46 -3.25
N VAL A 287 -8.26 -7.52 -4.56
CA VAL A 287 -7.53 -8.37 -5.51
C VAL A 287 -7.07 -7.54 -6.70
N MET A 288 -5.83 -7.75 -7.11
CA MET A 288 -5.28 -7.23 -8.34
C MET A 288 -4.64 -8.37 -9.13
N LEU A 289 -5.14 -8.61 -10.33
CA LEU A 289 -4.53 -9.49 -11.32
C LEU A 289 -3.95 -8.61 -12.42
N ALA A 290 -2.71 -8.88 -12.80
CA ALA A 290 -2.02 -8.12 -13.82
C ALA A 290 -1.33 -9.08 -14.80
N TYR A 291 -1.49 -8.81 -16.10
CA TYR A 291 -0.81 -9.52 -17.16
C TYR A 291 0.00 -8.56 -18.02
N LYS A 292 1.29 -8.73 -18.03
CA LYS A 292 2.25 -7.90 -18.76
C LYS A 292 2.22 -8.29 -20.25
N ILE A 293 1.66 -7.41 -21.09
CA ILE A 293 1.57 -7.59 -22.54
C ILE A 293 2.95 -7.32 -23.17
N ASN A 294 3.60 -6.22 -22.75
CA ASN A 294 4.96 -5.86 -23.13
C ASN A 294 5.63 -5.04 -22.01
N ARG A 295 6.79 -4.40 -22.29
CA ARG A 295 7.53 -3.64 -21.28
C ARG A 295 6.80 -2.40 -20.73
N PHE A 296 5.76 -1.92 -21.41
CA PHE A 296 5.01 -0.71 -21.06
C PHE A 296 3.52 -0.95 -20.82
N LEU A 297 2.94 -1.98 -21.47
CA LEU A 297 1.51 -2.25 -21.43
C LEU A 297 1.20 -3.45 -20.54
N GLU A 298 0.21 -3.26 -19.70
CA GLU A 298 -0.29 -4.25 -18.75
C GLU A 298 -1.82 -4.27 -18.76
N ALA A 299 -2.40 -5.46 -18.89
CA ALA A 299 -3.82 -5.66 -18.64
C ALA A 299 -4.02 -5.89 -17.15
N THR A 300 -4.92 -5.15 -16.51
CA THR A 300 -5.17 -5.24 -15.06
C THR A 300 -6.64 -5.44 -14.77
N LEU A 301 -6.93 -6.39 -13.88
CA LEU A 301 -8.23 -6.54 -13.24
C LEU A 301 -8.06 -6.24 -11.75
N ARG A 302 -8.81 -5.29 -11.23
CA ARG A 302 -8.86 -4.96 -9.81
C ARG A 302 -10.26 -5.15 -9.29
N THR A 303 -10.40 -5.89 -8.21
CA THR A 303 -11.67 -6.02 -7.50
C THR A 303 -11.51 -5.59 -6.06
N ASN A 304 -12.55 -4.98 -5.52
CA ASN A 304 -12.65 -4.62 -4.12
C ASN A 304 -14.02 -5.05 -3.61
N LEU A 305 -14.04 -5.91 -2.60
CA LEU A 305 -15.25 -6.35 -1.92
C LEU A 305 -15.20 -5.83 -0.49
N ILE A 306 -16.28 -5.19 -0.05
CA ILE A 306 -16.43 -4.68 1.32
C ILE A 306 -17.78 -5.16 1.88
N TYR A 307 -17.75 -5.71 3.08
CA TYR A 307 -18.90 -5.92 3.92
C TYR A 307 -18.63 -5.32 5.30
N ASP A 308 -19.51 -4.42 5.72
CA ASP A 308 -19.46 -3.76 7.04
C ASP A 308 -20.90 -3.60 7.52
N ASP A 309 -21.24 -4.24 8.63
CA ASP A 309 -22.60 -4.24 9.20
C ASP A 309 -23.00 -2.87 9.79
N ASP A 310 -22.04 -1.98 10.03
CA ASP A 310 -22.31 -0.60 10.44
C ASP A 310 -22.71 0.32 9.26
N ILE A 311 -22.46 -0.12 8.02
CA ILE A 311 -22.76 0.67 6.81
C ILE A 311 -24.06 0.21 6.20
N LEU A 312 -25.09 1.05 6.34
CA LEU A 312 -26.40 0.78 5.77
C LEU A 312 -26.48 1.30 4.32
N ILE A 313 -26.84 0.41 3.42
CA ILE A 313 -26.99 0.70 1.98
C ILE A 313 -28.45 0.60 1.61
N LYS A 314 -28.96 1.66 0.97
CA LYS A 314 -30.32 1.72 0.45
C LYS A 314 -30.44 0.83 -0.80
N ASP A 315 -31.44 -0.03 -0.86
CA ASP A 315 -31.80 -0.80 -2.06
C ASP A 315 -32.77 -0.06 -2.99
N ASP A 316 -33.13 -0.73 -4.08
CA ASP A 316 -34.06 -0.19 -5.08
C ASP A 316 -35.51 0.02 -4.53
N ASN A 317 -35.87 -0.72 -3.47
CA ASN A 317 -37.16 -0.60 -2.79
C ASN A 317 -37.15 0.53 -1.75
N GLY A 318 -35.98 1.09 -1.43
CA GLY A 318 -35.81 2.15 -0.44
C GLY A 318 -35.39 1.66 0.95
N ASP A 319 -35.23 0.36 1.15
CA ASP A 319 -34.88 -0.25 2.42
C ASP A 319 -33.37 -0.16 2.70
N TYR A 320 -33.04 0.18 3.94
CA TYR A 320 -31.64 0.29 4.40
C TYR A 320 -31.21 -0.98 5.13
N ALA A 321 -30.17 -1.64 4.63
CA ALA A 321 -29.58 -2.83 5.27
C ALA A 321 -28.06 -2.91 5.03
N PRO A 322 -27.29 -3.64 5.87
CA PRO A 322 -25.92 -4.00 5.55
C PRO A 322 -25.87 -4.85 4.29
N ARG A 323 -25.06 -4.47 3.32
CA ARG A 323 -24.94 -5.17 2.03
C ARG A 323 -23.50 -5.29 1.61
N VAL A 324 -23.18 -6.35 0.87
CA VAL A 324 -21.89 -6.50 0.22
C VAL A 324 -21.74 -5.42 -0.86
N GLN A 325 -20.65 -4.70 -0.79
CA GLN A 325 -20.23 -3.72 -1.81
C GLN A 325 -19.17 -4.37 -2.68
N PHE A 326 -19.35 -4.34 -3.98
CA PHE A 326 -18.39 -4.89 -4.94
C PHE A 326 -18.06 -3.85 -6.00
N LYS A 327 -16.76 -3.67 -6.24
CA LYS A 327 -16.23 -2.82 -7.29
C LYS A 327 -15.24 -3.61 -8.14
N GLU A 328 -15.39 -3.48 -9.44
CA GLU A 328 -14.49 -4.07 -10.42
C GLU A 328 -13.96 -2.99 -11.36
N VAL A 329 -12.67 -3.08 -11.68
CA VAL A 329 -12.02 -2.22 -12.68
C VAL A 329 -11.14 -3.10 -13.56
N LEU A 330 -11.53 -3.23 -14.81
CA LEU A 330 -10.77 -3.91 -15.86
C LEU A 330 -10.22 -2.85 -16.82
N GLY A 331 -8.94 -2.96 -17.18
CA GLY A 331 -8.36 -2.00 -18.10
C GLY A 331 -6.98 -2.39 -18.61
N ILE A 332 -6.53 -1.67 -19.65
CA ILE A 332 -5.17 -1.68 -20.14
C ILE A 332 -4.49 -0.40 -19.66
N SER A 333 -3.33 -0.55 -19.07
CA SER A 333 -2.60 0.54 -18.44
C SER A 333 -1.19 0.64 -18.98
N PHE A 334 -0.66 1.85 -19.06
CA PHE A 334 0.79 2.05 -19.13
C PHE A 334 1.35 1.90 -17.72
N ALA A 335 2.29 0.97 -17.55
CA ALA A 335 2.90 0.68 -16.25
C ALA A 335 4.39 0.98 -16.27
N TYR A 336 4.88 1.67 -15.26
CA TYR A 336 6.30 1.92 -15.04
C TYR A 336 6.70 1.50 -13.63
N THR A 337 7.75 0.71 -13.54
CA THR A 337 8.14 0.05 -12.28
C THR A 337 9.62 0.28 -12.00
N ILE A 338 9.94 0.67 -10.76
CA ILE A 338 11.30 0.90 -10.27
C ILE A 338 11.55 0.06 -9.02
N GLY A 339 12.80 -0.37 -8.81
CA GLY A 339 13.23 -1.07 -7.61
C GLY A 339 12.64 -2.47 -7.49
N GLU A 340 12.24 -2.86 -6.28
CA GLU A 340 11.76 -4.22 -5.97
C GLU A 340 10.49 -4.65 -6.73
N PHE A 341 9.72 -3.71 -7.26
CA PHE A 341 8.58 -4.03 -8.15
C PHE A 341 9.00 -4.44 -9.57
N LYS A 342 10.28 -4.25 -9.92
CA LYS A 342 10.80 -4.49 -11.28
C LYS A 342 11.09 -5.96 -11.56
N LYS A 343 11.06 -6.84 -10.55
CA LYS A 343 11.37 -8.27 -10.66
C LYS A 343 10.31 -9.02 -11.46
#